data_8f12e8c448dfc542edaf9588197f0fc7
#
_entry.id   8f12e8c448dfc542edaf9588197f0fc7
#
_cell.length_a   1.000
_cell.length_b   1.000
_cell.length_c   1.000
_cell.angle_alpha   90.00
_cell.angle_beta   90.00
_cell.angle_gamma   90.00
#
_symmetry.space_group_name_H-M   'P 1'
#
loop_
_entity.id
_entity.type
_entity.pdbx_description
1 polymer ?
#
loop_
_entity_poly.entity_id
_entity_poly.type
_entity_poly.pdbx_seq_one_letter_code
_entity_poly.pdbx_strand_id
1 'polypeptide(L)'
;MIKEFFSKKKLKAQSTTEELVERGFAPQNGKIHILLINPPSTISERYGKKNIGEVGGDLIPLGMASLAAYLREKGYGVGVLDCPTLRIDNEKVYEIIVQKDPAIIGFSTTTYALFRAIELAKKIRSKLPNKLTVIGGSHANVAGIETANDYDVFDIIAYGLDGEYILHDIVQKFSEKNYNRNQFITDFATLQNIKGIIYKKNNTTIKNSPRENIKNLDDLPLPARDLFPMERYIPLPNQYKKLPL
;
A
#
# COMPACT_ATOMS: atom_id res chain seq x y z
N MET A 1 13.48 -34.69 12.14
CA MET A 1 13.59 -33.41 12.89
C MET A 1 12.75 -32.27 12.25
N ILE A 2 12.88 -31.96 10.95
CA ILE A 2 12.07 -30.90 10.32
C ILE A 2 10.58 -31.27 10.21
N LYS A 3 10.24 -32.53 9.88
CA LYS A 3 8.85 -33.01 9.80
C LYS A 3 8.14 -33.06 11.16
N GLU A 4 8.85 -33.32 12.26
CA GLU A 4 8.27 -33.33 13.60
C GLU A 4 7.99 -31.95 14.18
N PHE A 5 8.76 -30.95 13.76
CA PHE A 5 8.54 -29.56 14.19
C PHE A 5 7.21 -29.00 13.64
N PHE A 6 6.81 -29.42 12.44
CA PHE A 6 5.52 -29.01 11.84
C PHE A 6 4.34 -29.84 12.34
N SER A 7 4.55 -31.06 12.92
CA SER A 7 3.46 -31.93 13.37
C SER A 7 2.95 -31.63 14.79
N LYS A 8 3.68 -30.89 15.61
CA LYS A 8 3.33 -30.62 17.03
C LYS A 8 2.70 -29.25 17.31
N LYS A 9 2.59 -28.34 16.36
CA LYS A 9 1.66 -27.22 16.48
C LYS A 9 0.26 -27.76 16.23
N LYS A 10 -0.52 -28.08 17.29
CA LYS A 10 -1.97 -28.22 17.19
C LYS A 10 -2.47 -27.11 16.25
N LEU A 11 -3.06 -27.52 15.13
CA LEU A 11 -3.74 -26.64 14.19
C LEU A 11 -4.77 -25.83 14.99
N LYS A 12 -4.39 -24.61 15.43
CA LYS A 12 -5.40 -23.57 15.59
C LYS A 12 -6.01 -23.42 14.22
N ALA A 13 -7.34 -23.48 14.12
CA ALA A 13 -8.04 -23.26 12.87
C ALA A 13 -7.38 -22.07 12.17
N GLN A 14 -6.81 -22.31 10.98
CA GLN A 14 -6.17 -21.21 10.24
C GLN A 14 -7.26 -20.23 9.86
N SER A 15 -7.05 -18.95 10.17
CA SER A 15 -7.98 -17.89 9.80
C SER A 15 -8.26 -17.95 8.29
N THR A 16 -9.51 -17.80 7.91
CA THR A 16 -9.90 -17.73 6.50
C THR A 16 -9.33 -16.46 5.83
N THR A 17 -9.30 -16.43 4.51
CA THR A 17 -8.85 -15.23 3.79
C THR A 17 -9.75 -14.04 4.09
N GLU A 18 -11.05 -14.26 4.23
CA GLU A 18 -12.05 -13.25 4.59
C GLU A 18 -11.77 -12.64 5.97
N GLU A 19 -11.51 -13.47 6.98
CA GLU A 19 -11.15 -13.01 8.33
C GLU A 19 -9.85 -12.19 8.33
N LEU A 20 -8.87 -12.62 7.54
CA LEU A 20 -7.60 -11.91 7.41
C LEU A 20 -7.75 -10.58 6.65
N VAL A 21 -8.61 -10.53 5.65
CA VAL A 21 -8.97 -9.29 4.95
C VAL A 21 -9.66 -8.33 5.92
N GLU A 22 -10.65 -8.80 6.69
CA GLU A 22 -11.35 -7.94 7.68
C GLU A 22 -10.39 -7.40 8.75
N ARG A 23 -9.43 -8.18 9.21
CA ARG A 23 -8.38 -7.73 10.15
C ARG A 23 -7.55 -6.57 9.60
N GLY A 24 -7.39 -6.49 8.29
CA GLY A 24 -6.65 -5.42 7.62
C GLY A 24 -7.28 -4.02 7.72
N PHE A 25 -8.46 -3.88 8.40
CA PHE A 25 -9.17 -2.60 8.46
C PHE A 25 -9.29 -2.07 9.87
N ALA A 26 -8.87 -0.81 10.06
CA ALA A 26 -9.02 -0.03 11.27
C ALA A 26 -9.83 1.24 10.95
N PRO A 27 -11.17 1.18 10.92
CA PRO A 27 -12.00 2.33 10.62
C PRO A 27 -11.95 3.38 11.73
N GLN A 28 -12.03 4.65 11.34
CA GLN A 28 -12.21 5.76 12.26
C GLN A 28 -13.60 6.37 12.05
N ASN A 29 -14.42 6.41 13.10
CA ASN A 29 -15.82 6.82 13.02
C ASN A 29 -16.60 6.08 11.90
N GLY A 30 -16.35 4.77 11.78
CA GLY A 30 -16.97 3.91 10.77
C GLY A 30 -16.46 4.10 9.32
N LYS A 31 -15.44 4.94 9.09
CA LYS A 31 -14.93 5.25 7.75
C LYS A 31 -13.51 4.73 7.55
N ILE A 32 -13.23 4.28 6.34
CA ILE A 32 -11.87 4.06 5.83
C ILE A 32 -11.51 5.23 4.94
N HIS A 33 -10.57 6.06 5.39
CA HIS A 33 -10.12 7.23 4.63
C HIS A 33 -9.14 6.82 3.52
N ILE A 34 -8.27 5.84 3.82
CA ILE A 34 -7.28 5.33 2.89
C ILE A 34 -7.15 3.82 2.96
N LEU A 35 -7.05 3.18 1.79
CA LEU A 35 -6.70 1.78 1.64
C LEU A 35 -5.31 1.67 1.01
N LEU A 36 -4.36 1.08 1.73
CA LEU A 36 -3.01 0.78 1.26
C LEU A 36 -2.98 -0.63 0.66
N ILE A 37 -2.46 -0.75 -0.55
CA ILE A 37 -2.44 -2.00 -1.30
C ILE A 37 -1.01 -2.34 -1.71
N ASN A 38 -0.51 -3.50 -1.29
CA ASN A 38 0.58 -4.19 -1.97
C ASN A 38 -0.04 -5.00 -3.10
N PRO A 39 0.16 -4.65 -4.38
CA PRO A 39 -0.57 -5.25 -5.50
C PRO A 39 -0.34 -6.75 -5.60
N PRO A 40 -1.30 -7.51 -6.17
CA PRO A 40 -1.14 -8.93 -6.40
C PRO A 40 0.12 -9.22 -7.20
N SER A 41 0.87 -10.23 -6.77
CA SER A 41 2.01 -10.75 -7.51
C SER A 41 2.23 -12.21 -7.16
N THR A 42 2.71 -12.99 -8.12
CA THR A 42 3.04 -14.40 -7.91
C THR A 42 4.52 -14.55 -7.57
N ILE A 43 4.89 -15.68 -6.96
CA ILE A 43 6.29 -16.02 -6.69
C ILE A 43 7.09 -16.07 -8.00
N SER A 44 6.49 -16.56 -9.08
CA SER A 44 7.14 -16.62 -10.40
C SER A 44 7.38 -15.25 -11.03
N GLU A 45 6.52 -14.26 -10.75
CA GLU A 45 6.73 -12.88 -11.17
C GLU A 45 7.87 -12.20 -10.39
N ARG A 46 8.04 -12.58 -9.10
CA ARG A 46 9.11 -12.03 -8.24
C ARG A 46 10.49 -12.64 -8.51
N TYR A 47 10.55 -13.95 -8.70
CA TYR A 47 11.81 -14.72 -8.70
C TYR A 47 12.08 -15.47 -10.00
N GLY A 48 11.21 -15.31 -11.02
CA GLY A 48 11.30 -16.02 -12.28
C GLY A 48 10.75 -17.45 -12.21
N LYS A 49 10.71 -18.12 -13.39
CA LYS A 49 10.11 -19.46 -13.53
C LYS A 49 10.92 -20.62 -12.93
N LYS A 50 12.13 -20.41 -12.44
CA LYS A 50 12.90 -21.47 -11.77
C LYS A 50 12.27 -21.69 -10.40
N ASN A 51 11.70 -22.89 -10.23
CA ASN A 51 11.07 -23.41 -9.02
C ASN A 51 11.86 -23.11 -7.73
N ILE A 52 11.65 -21.96 -7.18
CA ILE A 52 11.79 -21.75 -5.75
C ILE A 52 10.42 -22.20 -5.25
N GLY A 53 10.32 -23.46 -4.85
CA GLY A 53 9.05 -24.09 -4.51
C GLY A 53 8.25 -23.26 -3.48
N GLU A 54 7.08 -23.73 -3.08
CA GLU A 54 6.14 -23.14 -2.09
C GLU A 54 6.76 -22.85 -0.71
N VAL A 55 8.05 -22.54 -0.64
CA VAL A 55 8.90 -22.59 0.56
C VAL A 55 9.05 -21.21 1.21
N GLY A 56 8.06 -20.33 1.10
CA GLY A 56 8.13 -19.06 1.81
C GLY A 56 8.76 -17.92 0.98
N GLY A 57 9.22 -16.87 1.67
CA GLY A 57 9.78 -15.66 1.03
C GLY A 57 8.83 -14.47 1.08
N ASP A 58 7.66 -14.63 1.71
CA ASP A 58 6.78 -13.51 2.00
C ASP A 58 7.19 -12.88 3.34
N LEU A 59 7.55 -11.61 3.26
CA LEU A 59 7.89 -10.79 4.42
C LEU A 59 6.85 -9.68 4.54
N ILE A 60 6.57 -9.30 5.79
CA ILE A 60 5.68 -8.17 6.05
C ILE A 60 6.22 -6.91 5.36
N PRO A 61 5.40 -6.17 4.60
CA PRO A 61 5.78 -4.89 4.01
C PRO A 61 5.82 -3.80 5.11
N LEU A 62 6.94 -3.75 5.86
CA LEU A 62 7.11 -2.87 7.03
C LEU A 62 6.83 -1.40 6.71
N GLY A 63 7.20 -0.90 5.53
CA GLY A 63 6.87 0.46 5.12
C GLY A 63 5.36 0.72 5.09
N MET A 64 4.56 -0.22 4.57
CA MET A 64 3.10 -0.09 4.63
C MET A 64 2.57 -0.15 6.06
N ALA A 65 3.16 -1.00 6.91
CA ALA A 65 2.76 -1.09 8.31
C ALA A 65 3.09 0.21 9.07
N SER A 66 4.20 0.87 8.75
CA SER A 66 4.58 2.17 9.30
C SER A 66 3.64 3.29 8.83
N LEU A 67 3.35 3.35 7.52
CA LEU A 67 2.36 4.28 6.96
C LEU A 67 0.99 4.15 7.63
N ALA A 68 0.51 2.90 7.79
CA ALA A 68 -0.77 2.62 8.43
C ALA A 68 -0.79 3.04 9.90
N ALA A 69 0.29 2.76 10.64
CA ALA A 69 0.42 3.15 12.04
C ALA A 69 0.37 4.67 12.20
N TYR A 70 1.16 5.39 11.40
CA TYR A 70 1.23 6.85 11.46
C TYR A 70 -0.10 7.51 11.14
N LEU A 71 -0.76 7.10 10.05
CA LEU A 71 -2.07 7.64 9.70
C LEU A 71 -3.14 7.32 10.74
N ARG A 72 -3.12 6.12 11.33
CA ARG A 72 -4.03 5.73 12.41
C ARG A 72 -3.82 6.60 13.65
N GLU A 73 -2.57 6.91 14.01
CA GLU A 73 -2.24 7.83 15.10
C GLU A 73 -2.76 9.25 14.84
N LYS A 74 -2.70 9.70 13.57
CA LYS A 74 -3.27 10.99 13.16
C LYS A 74 -4.80 11.00 13.05
N GLY A 75 -5.50 9.92 13.44
CA GLY A 75 -6.95 9.84 13.51
C GLY A 75 -7.64 9.48 12.18
N TYR A 76 -6.92 8.91 11.22
CA TYR A 76 -7.52 8.45 9.98
C TYR A 76 -7.87 6.96 10.05
N GLY A 77 -9.03 6.58 9.49
CA GLY A 77 -9.37 5.17 9.25
C GLY A 77 -8.53 4.63 8.11
N VAL A 78 -7.85 3.50 8.38
CA VAL A 78 -6.88 2.90 7.46
C VAL A 78 -7.27 1.47 7.15
N GLY A 79 -7.13 1.07 5.90
CA GLY A 79 -7.14 -0.32 5.47
C GLY A 79 -5.79 -0.71 4.87
N VAL A 80 -5.40 -1.98 5.01
CA VAL A 80 -4.23 -2.55 4.36
C VAL A 80 -4.59 -3.87 3.68
N LEU A 81 -4.08 -4.09 2.46
CA LEU A 81 -4.18 -5.34 1.73
C LEU A 81 -2.81 -5.73 1.21
N ASP A 82 -2.20 -6.74 1.82
CA ASP A 82 -1.02 -7.41 1.29
C ASP A 82 -1.47 -8.56 0.39
N CYS A 83 -1.83 -8.23 -0.86
CA CYS A 83 -2.49 -9.15 -1.77
C CYS A 83 -1.70 -10.44 -2.04
N PRO A 84 -0.35 -10.42 -2.19
CA PRO A 84 0.40 -11.64 -2.36
C PRO A 84 0.25 -12.62 -1.19
N THR A 85 0.35 -12.12 0.04
CA THR A 85 0.22 -12.94 1.27
C THR A 85 -1.22 -13.36 1.52
N LEU A 86 -2.20 -12.51 1.19
CA LEU A 86 -3.62 -12.85 1.23
C LEU A 86 -4.05 -13.79 0.10
N ARG A 87 -3.24 -13.91 -0.97
CA ARG A 87 -3.53 -14.68 -2.18
C ARG A 87 -4.82 -14.22 -2.86
N ILE A 88 -5.01 -12.91 -2.94
CA ILE A 88 -6.15 -12.28 -3.63
C ILE A 88 -5.66 -11.57 -4.90
N ASP A 89 -6.52 -11.55 -5.93
CA ASP A 89 -6.28 -10.91 -7.21
C ASP A 89 -6.91 -9.51 -7.31
N ASN A 90 -6.74 -8.85 -8.45
CA ASN A 90 -7.29 -7.51 -8.70
C ASN A 90 -8.82 -7.46 -8.66
N GLU A 91 -9.51 -8.55 -9.04
CA GLU A 91 -10.97 -8.60 -8.99
C GLU A 91 -11.44 -8.57 -7.53
N LYS A 92 -10.85 -9.41 -6.68
CA LYS A 92 -11.17 -9.45 -5.25
C LYS A 92 -10.83 -8.13 -4.55
N VAL A 93 -9.68 -7.53 -4.88
CA VAL A 93 -9.32 -6.20 -4.36
C VAL A 93 -10.35 -5.15 -4.77
N TYR A 94 -10.82 -5.17 -6.01
CA TYR A 94 -11.84 -4.24 -6.48
C TYR A 94 -13.17 -4.41 -5.72
N GLU A 95 -13.64 -5.64 -5.48
CA GLU A 95 -14.82 -5.92 -4.64
C GLU A 95 -14.68 -5.32 -3.24
N ILE A 96 -13.52 -5.50 -2.62
CA ILE A 96 -13.22 -4.93 -1.29
C ILE A 96 -13.24 -3.40 -1.33
N ILE A 97 -12.67 -2.78 -2.37
CA ILE A 97 -12.72 -1.32 -2.55
C ILE A 97 -14.17 -0.81 -2.62
N VAL A 98 -15.02 -1.51 -3.38
CA VAL A 98 -16.45 -1.15 -3.48
C VAL A 98 -17.16 -1.28 -2.13
N GLN A 99 -16.90 -2.38 -1.40
CA GLN A 99 -17.53 -2.65 -0.11
C GLN A 99 -17.08 -1.67 0.99
N LYS A 100 -15.78 -1.38 1.08
CA LYS A 100 -15.18 -0.55 2.14
C LYS A 100 -15.21 0.94 1.84
N ASP A 101 -15.43 1.30 0.60
CA ASP A 101 -15.60 2.66 0.07
C ASP A 101 -14.51 3.66 0.53
N PRO A 102 -13.20 3.33 0.50
CA PRO A 102 -12.15 4.25 0.90
C PRO A 102 -12.10 5.48 -0.01
N ALA A 103 -11.75 6.64 0.53
CA ALA A 103 -11.62 7.88 -0.25
C ALA A 103 -10.33 7.87 -1.11
N ILE A 104 -9.26 7.27 -0.58
CA ILE A 104 -7.94 7.18 -1.21
C ILE A 104 -7.57 5.73 -1.41
N ILE A 105 -7.04 5.42 -2.60
CA ILE A 105 -6.44 4.13 -2.91
C ILE A 105 -4.94 4.34 -3.10
N GLY A 106 -4.14 3.85 -2.14
CA GLY A 106 -2.70 3.95 -2.14
C GLY A 106 -2.05 2.63 -2.55
N PHE A 107 -1.20 2.67 -3.58
CA PHE A 107 -0.44 1.52 -4.05
C PHE A 107 1.00 1.60 -3.57
N SER A 108 1.50 0.58 -2.87
CA SER A 108 2.90 0.42 -2.54
C SER A 108 3.54 -0.55 -3.54
N THR A 109 4.33 -0.04 -4.48
CA THR A 109 4.79 -0.84 -5.61
C THR A 109 6.30 -0.99 -5.70
N THR A 110 6.69 -2.17 -6.12
CA THR A 110 7.99 -2.46 -6.75
C THR A 110 7.79 -2.55 -8.26
N THR A 111 8.87 -2.53 -9.03
CA THR A 111 8.79 -2.52 -10.50
C THR A 111 8.05 -3.74 -11.08
N TYR A 112 8.20 -4.92 -10.49
CA TYR A 112 7.49 -6.12 -10.97
C TYR A 112 5.98 -6.08 -10.70
N ALA A 113 5.54 -5.35 -9.66
CA ALA A 113 4.12 -5.24 -9.29
C ALA A 113 3.40 -4.07 -9.99
N LEU A 114 4.13 -3.20 -10.70
CA LEU A 114 3.60 -1.98 -11.32
C LEU A 114 2.42 -2.28 -12.25
N PHE A 115 2.55 -3.26 -13.14
CA PHE A 115 1.49 -3.55 -14.13
C PHE A 115 0.17 -3.99 -13.46
N ARG A 116 0.23 -4.70 -12.34
CA ARG A 116 -0.95 -5.08 -11.56
C ARG A 116 -1.61 -3.85 -10.92
N ALA A 117 -0.79 -2.92 -10.42
CA ALA A 117 -1.29 -1.64 -9.90
C ALA A 117 -1.97 -0.81 -10.99
N ILE A 118 -1.37 -0.73 -12.19
CA ILE A 118 -1.93 0.00 -13.34
C ILE A 118 -3.27 -0.62 -13.78
N GLU A 119 -3.35 -1.94 -13.89
CA GLU A 119 -4.57 -2.65 -14.26
C GLU A 119 -5.72 -2.33 -13.29
N LEU A 120 -5.48 -2.42 -11.98
CA LEU A 120 -6.46 -2.09 -10.96
C LEU A 120 -6.81 -0.59 -10.98
N ALA A 121 -5.80 0.29 -11.11
CA ALA A 121 -6.01 1.73 -11.17
C ALA A 121 -6.85 2.15 -12.39
N LYS A 122 -6.67 1.51 -13.56
CA LYS A 122 -7.52 1.72 -14.74
C LYS A 122 -8.98 1.36 -14.44
N LYS A 123 -9.22 0.23 -13.79
CA LYS A 123 -10.56 -0.20 -13.39
C LYS A 123 -11.19 0.78 -12.41
N ILE A 124 -10.45 1.22 -11.39
CA ILE A 124 -10.89 2.23 -10.42
C ILE A 124 -11.23 3.54 -11.14
N ARG A 125 -10.34 4.04 -11.99
CA ARG A 125 -10.56 5.28 -12.73
C ARG A 125 -11.85 5.25 -13.56
N SER A 126 -12.13 4.13 -14.21
CA SER A 126 -13.32 3.94 -15.06
C SER A 126 -14.62 3.80 -14.25
N LYS A 127 -14.58 3.09 -13.11
CA LYS A 127 -15.79 2.69 -12.38
C LYS A 127 -16.04 3.50 -11.11
N LEU A 128 -15.01 4.06 -10.53
CA LEU A 128 -15.03 4.82 -9.27
C LEU A 128 -14.26 6.14 -9.44
N PRO A 129 -14.65 7.03 -10.38
CA PRO A 129 -13.85 8.20 -10.78
C PRO A 129 -13.61 9.22 -9.67
N ASN A 130 -14.36 9.15 -8.57
CA ASN A 130 -14.22 10.05 -7.44
C ASN A 130 -13.12 9.63 -6.44
N LYS A 131 -12.56 8.42 -6.58
CA LYS A 131 -11.48 7.95 -5.70
C LYS A 131 -10.15 8.56 -6.10
N LEU A 132 -9.41 9.07 -5.11
CA LEU A 132 -8.04 9.54 -5.33
C LEU A 132 -7.10 8.33 -5.40
N THR A 133 -6.28 8.25 -6.46
CA THR A 133 -5.29 7.18 -6.64
C THR A 133 -3.88 7.72 -6.39
N VAL A 134 -3.18 7.09 -5.47
CA VAL A 134 -1.81 7.43 -5.09
C VAL A 134 -0.91 6.22 -5.28
N ILE A 135 0.24 6.38 -5.91
CA ILE A 135 1.26 5.33 -6.01
C ILE A 135 2.54 5.78 -5.30
N GLY A 136 3.15 4.87 -4.56
CA GLY A 136 4.42 5.05 -3.87
C GLY A 136 5.23 3.75 -3.88
N GLY A 137 6.24 3.67 -3.02
CA GLY A 137 7.13 2.53 -2.91
C GLY A 137 8.40 2.67 -3.73
N SER A 138 9.20 1.60 -3.79
CA SER A 138 10.54 1.66 -4.41
C SER A 138 10.49 1.99 -5.90
N HIS A 139 9.45 1.57 -6.62
CA HIS A 139 9.28 1.92 -8.03
C HIS A 139 9.09 3.43 -8.23
N ALA A 140 8.24 4.06 -7.43
CA ALA A 140 7.97 5.50 -7.52
C ALA A 140 9.22 6.36 -7.25
N ASN A 141 10.12 5.88 -6.39
CA ASN A 141 11.38 6.56 -6.10
C ASN A 141 12.34 6.58 -7.30
N VAL A 142 12.33 5.52 -8.10
CA VAL A 142 13.27 5.35 -9.22
C VAL A 142 12.68 5.87 -10.52
N ALA A 143 11.42 5.58 -10.81
CA ALA A 143 10.77 5.80 -12.10
C ALA A 143 9.44 6.58 -11.99
N GLY A 144 9.32 7.47 -10.98
CA GLY A 144 8.07 8.20 -10.74
C GLY A 144 7.70 9.16 -11.88
N ILE A 145 8.68 9.84 -12.49
CA ILE A 145 8.42 10.77 -13.61
C ILE A 145 7.97 9.98 -14.85
N GLU A 146 8.65 8.90 -15.18
CA GLU A 146 8.32 8.02 -16.29
C GLU A 146 6.93 7.42 -16.09
N THR A 147 6.63 6.96 -14.87
CA THR A 147 5.30 6.45 -14.52
C THR A 147 4.21 7.51 -14.70
N ALA A 148 4.47 8.77 -14.30
CA ALA A 148 3.53 9.87 -14.51
C ALA A 148 3.32 10.17 -16.00
N ASN A 149 4.37 10.10 -16.81
CA ASN A 149 4.29 10.37 -18.25
C ASN A 149 3.54 9.28 -19.01
N ASP A 150 3.83 8.02 -18.67
CA ASP A 150 3.34 6.86 -19.43
C ASP A 150 1.93 6.42 -19.01
N TYR A 151 1.53 6.70 -17.76
CA TYR A 151 0.28 6.20 -17.20
C TYR A 151 -0.53 7.30 -16.50
N ASP A 152 -1.68 7.64 -17.10
CA ASP A 152 -2.60 8.67 -16.61
C ASP A 152 -3.67 8.08 -15.65
N VAL A 153 -3.27 7.12 -14.84
CA VAL A 153 -4.18 6.40 -13.93
C VAL A 153 -3.94 6.72 -12.46
N PHE A 154 -2.79 7.30 -12.14
CA PHE A 154 -2.46 7.76 -10.81
C PHE A 154 -2.58 9.28 -10.72
N ASP A 155 -3.28 9.79 -9.72
CA ASP A 155 -3.42 11.23 -9.50
C ASP A 155 -2.16 11.83 -8.91
N ILE A 156 -1.54 11.07 -7.99
CA ILE A 156 -0.32 11.48 -7.29
C ILE A 156 0.66 10.30 -7.24
N ILE A 157 1.92 10.61 -7.47
CA ILE A 157 3.03 9.70 -7.23
C ILE A 157 3.82 10.24 -6.04
N ALA A 158 3.86 9.49 -4.93
CA ALA A 158 4.61 9.83 -3.74
C ALA A 158 6.03 9.25 -3.85
N TYR A 159 7.05 10.09 -3.69
CA TYR A 159 8.45 9.68 -3.76
C TYR A 159 9.26 10.28 -2.60
N GLY A 160 10.32 9.61 -2.22
CA GLY A 160 11.17 9.98 -1.09
C GLY A 160 11.23 8.87 -0.03
N LEU A 161 11.92 9.15 1.06
CA LEU A 161 12.12 8.18 2.14
C LEU A 161 11.07 8.30 3.26
N ASP A 162 10.43 9.46 3.40
CA ASP A 162 9.51 9.79 4.50
C ASP A 162 8.06 9.68 4.06
N GLY A 163 7.69 8.50 3.60
CA GLY A 163 6.35 8.20 3.10
C GLY A 163 5.24 8.53 4.09
N GLU A 164 5.49 8.37 5.39
CA GLU A 164 4.55 8.64 6.49
C GLU A 164 4.04 10.08 6.46
N TYR A 165 4.97 11.03 6.39
CA TYR A 165 4.63 12.45 6.36
C TYR A 165 4.06 12.87 5.01
N ILE A 166 4.62 12.34 3.88
CA ILE A 166 4.11 12.65 2.54
C ILE A 166 2.66 12.21 2.41
N LEU A 167 2.38 10.97 2.83
CA LEU A 167 1.03 10.42 2.72
C LEU A 167 0.06 11.12 3.67
N HIS A 168 0.51 11.49 4.87
CA HIS A 168 -0.28 12.29 5.81
C HIS A 168 -0.67 13.64 5.20
N ASP A 169 0.30 14.37 4.60
CA ASP A 169 0.03 15.66 3.95
C ASP A 169 -1.01 15.51 2.83
N ILE A 170 -0.91 14.43 2.02
CA ILE A 170 -1.90 14.14 0.96
C ILE A 170 -3.29 13.92 1.58
N VAL A 171 -3.39 13.03 2.59
CA VAL A 171 -4.68 12.71 3.24
C VAL A 171 -5.29 13.94 3.88
N GLN A 172 -4.49 14.73 4.61
CA GLN A 172 -4.92 15.95 5.26
C GLN A 172 -5.45 16.98 4.24
N LYS A 173 -4.68 17.29 3.21
CA LYS A 173 -5.08 18.27 2.19
C LYS A 173 -6.28 17.79 1.38
N PHE A 174 -6.42 16.49 1.17
CA PHE A 174 -7.59 15.93 0.52
C PHE A 174 -8.83 15.99 1.43
N SER A 175 -8.67 15.79 2.73
CA SER A 175 -9.77 15.93 3.70
C SER A 175 -10.29 17.38 3.78
N GLU A 176 -9.42 18.38 3.64
CA GLU A 176 -9.78 19.81 3.57
C GLU A 176 -10.67 20.13 2.34
N LYS A 177 -10.65 19.27 1.31
CA LYS A 177 -11.53 19.34 0.13
C LYS A 177 -12.75 18.38 0.25
N ASN A 178 -13.10 17.95 1.45
CA ASN A 178 -14.20 16.98 1.71
C ASN A 178 -14.06 15.73 0.86
N TYR A 179 -12.84 15.28 0.61
CA TYR A 179 -12.52 14.12 -0.23
C TYR A 179 -13.08 14.23 -1.67
N ASN A 180 -13.19 15.45 -2.18
CA ASN A 180 -13.58 15.69 -3.57
C ASN A 180 -12.34 15.64 -4.47
N ARG A 181 -12.21 14.53 -5.22
CA ARG A 181 -11.06 14.31 -6.09
C ARG A 181 -10.86 15.42 -7.11
N ASN A 182 -11.93 15.86 -7.82
CA ASN A 182 -11.80 16.86 -8.88
C ASN A 182 -11.33 18.20 -8.33
N GLN A 183 -11.86 18.62 -7.17
CA GLN A 183 -11.39 19.84 -6.52
C GLN A 183 -9.92 19.74 -6.09
N PHE A 184 -9.51 18.56 -5.60
CA PHE A 184 -8.15 18.38 -5.10
C PHE A 184 -7.11 18.36 -6.21
N ILE A 185 -7.33 17.56 -7.29
CA ILE A 185 -6.35 17.42 -8.37
C ILE A 185 -6.23 18.66 -9.26
N THR A 186 -7.20 19.59 -9.20
CA THR A 186 -7.16 20.87 -9.91
C THR A 186 -6.70 22.03 -9.02
N ASP A 187 -6.58 21.84 -7.72
CA ASP A 187 -6.04 22.85 -6.80
C ASP A 187 -4.50 22.84 -6.80
N PHE A 188 -3.93 23.40 -7.86
CA PHE A 188 -2.49 23.45 -8.03
C PHE A 188 -1.78 24.28 -6.95
N ALA A 189 -2.47 25.25 -6.33
CA ALA A 189 -1.93 26.02 -5.20
C ALA A 189 -1.71 25.13 -3.97
N THR A 190 -2.59 24.15 -3.72
CA THR A 190 -2.40 23.15 -2.67
C THR A 190 -1.33 22.14 -3.08
N LEU A 191 -1.42 21.54 -4.28
CA LEU A 191 -0.51 20.49 -4.71
C LEU A 191 0.96 20.92 -4.74
N GLN A 192 1.28 22.13 -5.20
CA GLN A 192 2.66 22.64 -5.26
C GLN A 192 3.35 22.74 -3.89
N ASN A 193 2.58 22.78 -2.81
CA ASN A 193 3.07 22.88 -1.44
C ASN A 193 3.26 21.52 -0.74
N ILE A 194 2.85 20.42 -1.35
CA ILE A 194 3.07 19.09 -0.83
C ILE A 194 4.45 18.60 -1.31
N LYS A 195 5.42 18.47 -0.40
CA LYS A 195 6.77 17.98 -0.75
C LYS A 195 6.72 16.46 -1.02
N GLY A 196 7.61 15.99 -1.90
CA GLY A 196 7.76 14.56 -2.17
C GLY A 196 6.67 13.96 -3.07
N ILE A 197 5.97 14.80 -3.87
CA ILE A 197 4.98 14.31 -4.83
C ILE A 197 5.31 14.69 -6.27
N ILE A 198 4.78 13.87 -7.17
CA ILE A 198 4.72 14.12 -8.61
C ILE A 198 3.24 14.08 -9.00
N TYR A 199 2.80 15.05 -9.79
CA TYR A 199 1.42 15.16 -10.28
C TYR A 199 1.39 15.79 -11.66
N LYS A 200 0.22 15.76 -12.33
CA LYS A 200 0.03 16.45 -13.61
C LYS A 200 -0.69 17.79 -13.45
N LYS A 201 -0.18 18.78 -14.14
CA LYS A 201 -0.82 20.09 -14.33
C LYS A 201 -0.92 20.37 -15.82
N ASN A 202 -2.15 20.44 -16.35
CA ASN A 202 -2.38 20.69 -17.78
C ASN A 202 -1.53 19.79 -18.70
N ASN A 203 -1.55 18.49 -18.46
CA ASN A 203 -0.74 17.47 -19.15
C ASN A 203 0.78 17.57 -18.97
N THR A 204 1.26 18.49 -18.15
CA THR A 204 2.68 18.59 -17.80
C THR A 204 2.93 17.89 -16.46
N THR A 205 3.93 17.03 -16.42
CA THR A 205 4.36 16.39 -15.17
C THR A 205 5.14 17.38 -14.33
N ILE A 206 4.69 17.60 -13.11
CA ILE A 206 5.33 18.46 -12.11
C ILE A 206 5.88 17.58 -11.00
N LYS A 207 7.15 17.78 -10.67
CA LYS A 207 7.81 17.14 -9.52
C LYS A 207 8.14 18.22 -8.50
N ASN A 208 7.55 18.13 -7.32
CA ASN A 208 7.85 19.03 -6.22
C ASN A 208 9.22 18.68 -5.60
N SER A 209 9.75 19.57 -4.78
CA SER A 209 10.98 19.29 -4.02
C SER A 209 10.79 18.08 -3.10
N PRO A 210 11.85 17.28 -2.86
CA PRO A 210 11.78 16.21 -1.90
C PRO A 210 11.49 16.74 -0.49
N ARG A 211 10.90 15.88 0.36
CA ARG A 211 10.75 16.21 1.77
C ARG A 211 12.10 16.04 2.48
N GLU A 212 12.32 16.80 3.54
CA GLU A 212 13.44 16.62 4.43
C GLU A 212 13.27 15.31 5.22
N ASN A 213 14.36 14.55 5.39
CA ASN A 213 14.29 13.26 6.06
C ASN A 213 13.91 13.41 7.54
N ILE A 214 13.18 12.42 8.05
CA ILE A 214 12.88 12.28 9.48
C ILE A 214 14.19 12.23 10.25
N LYS A 215 14.35 13.14 11.20
CA LYS A 215 15.58 13.25 12.00
C LYS A 215 15.61 12.24 13.15
N ASN A 216 14.46 11.93 13.70
CA ASN A 216 14.31 10.99 14.81
C ASN A 216 13.21 9.96 14.45
N LEU A 217 13.60 8.70 14.32
CA LEU A 217 12.68 7.60 14.03
C LEU A 217 11.73 7.28 15.19
N ASP A 218 12.10 7.68 16.41
CA ASP A 218 11.26 7.50 17.60
C ASP A 218 10.00 8.39 17.59
N ASP A 219 9.95 9.37 16.68
CA ASP A 219 8.76 10.18 16.44
C ASP A 219 7.69 9.43 15.64
N LEU A 220 8.02 8.24 15.12
CA LEU A 220 7.08 7.37 14.43
C LEU A 220 6.52 6.31 15.38
N PRO A 221 5.23 5.98 15.27
CA PRO A 221 4.65 4.87 16.02
C PRO A 221 5.23 3.53 15.55
N LEU A 222 5.16 2.52 16.41
CA LEU A 222 5.50 1.16 16.00
C LEU A 222 4.63 0.71 14.82
N PRO A 223 5.20 -0.01 13.84
CA PRO A 223 4.45 -0.47 12.67
C PRO A 223 3.19 -1.26 13.04
N ALA A 224 2.08 -0.99 12.36
CA ALA A 224 0.77 -1.58 12.61
C ALA A 224 0.70 -3.05 12.14
N ARG A 225 1.47 -3.93 12.75
CA ARG A 225 1.52 -5.36 12.43
C ARG A 225 0.20 -6.07 12.68
N ASP A 226 -0.61 -5.53 13.58
CA ASP A 226 -1.96 -6.01 13.90
C ASP A 226 -2.91 -6.02 12.69
N LEU A 227 -2.66 -5.18 11.69
CA LEU A 227 -3.44 -5.12 10.46
C LEU A 227 -2.98 -6.13 9.39
N PHE A 228 -1.93 -6.88 9.64
CA PHE A 228 -1.36 -7.80 8.66
C PHE A 228 -1.60 -9.27 9.04
N PRO A 229 -1.68 -10.18 8.06
CA PRO A 229 -1.87 -11.61 8.29
C PRO A 229 -0.57 -12.26 8.79
N MET A 230 -0.14 -11.92 10.03
CA MET A 230 1.16 -12.29 10.58
C MET A 230 1.43 -13.80 10.54
N GLU A 231 0.39 -14.62 10.64
CA GLU A 231 0.45 -16.07 10.59
C GLU A 231 0.80 -16.64 9.21
N ARG A 232 0.67 -15.84 8.14
CA ARG A 232 0.94 -16.24 6.75
C ARG A 232 2.33 -15.87 6.26
N TYR A 233 3.07 -15.03 7.00
CA TYR A 233 4.43 -14.68 6.61
C TYR A 233 5.39 -15.82 6.94
N ILE A 234 5.96 -16.41 5.91
CA ILE A 234 6.93 -17.51 6.02
C ILE A 234 8.24 -17.03 5.38
N PRO A 235 9.25 -16.66 6.17
CA PRO A 235 10.55 -16.28 5.65
C PRO A 235 11.23 -17.47 4.97
N LEU A 236 12.14 -17.22 4.03
CA LEU A 236 12.97 -18.26 3.43
C LEU A 236 13.83 -18.93 4.54
N PRO A 237 14.06 -20.24 4.49
CA PRO A 237 14.78 -20.99 5.51
C PRO A 237 16.20 -20.46 5.82
N ASN A 238 16.82 -19.80 4.85
CA ASN A 238 18.17 -19.21 4.98
C ASN A 238 18.18 -17.81 5.55
N GLN A 239 17.04 -17.15 5.71
CA GLN A 239 16.95 -15.77 6.18
C GLN A 239 16.87 -15.66 7.70
N TYR A 240 16.26 -16.65 8.36
CA TYR A 240 16.05 -16.61 9.81
C TYR A 240 16.29 -18.00 10.46
N LYS A 241 17.05 -18.02 11.56
CA LYS A 241 17.18 -19.23 12.39
C LYS A 241 15.93 -19.51 13.22
N LYS A 242 15.10 -18.48 13.47
CA LYS A 242 13.81 -18.57 14.18
C LYS A 242 12.83 -17.65 13.46
N LEU A 243 11.54 -18.04 13.47
CA LEU A 243 10.48 -17.16 12.98
C LEU A 243 10.51 -15.82 13.72
N PRO A 244 10.42 -14.68 13.02
CA PRO A 244 10.25 -13.40 13.72
C PRO A 244 8.92 -13.44 14.49
N LEU A 245 8.98 -13.03 15.74
CA LEU A 245 7.84 -12.93 16.63
C LEU A 245 6.98 -11.72 16.26
#